data_9e65ae0904555149e04664d5ee72bce4
#
_entry.id   9e65ae0904555149e04664d5ee72bce4
#
_cell.length_a   1.000
_cell.length_b   1.000
_cell.length_c   1.000
_cell.angle_alpha   90.00
_cell.angle_beta   90.00
_cell.angle_gamma   90.00
#
_symmetry.space_group_name_H-M   'P 1'
#
loop_
_entity.id
_entity.type
_entity.pdbx_description
1 polymer ?
#
loop_
_entity_poly.entity_id
_entity_poly.type
_entity_poly.pdbx_seq_one_letter_code
_entity_poly.pdbx_strand_id
1 'polypeptide(L)'
;MDKSLTWKVGLIVAVIALSVFLLYPPKDKINLGLDLKGGMHLIMEVVTDEALAIQTDMSATQLRGLLKDASIAYDKVARRGFSRIEVTGTKLDDERRIKDILDDDFRDWTYTVGGSLISLALRPNVEQQLREQSVDQALETIRNRVDEFGVAEPTIQKEGLAGDRILIELPGIDNPERVKGLIKSTAMLEFHLVVGGPFQTEEAALAEYKGQLPDDLEIVRTNPRRLDKGFYVLKAATVVPGKDLKSARRAQDEYGAPAVGFSFNSQGAAQFEKFTAANIGKPLSIVLDERIESVATIQDVIGADGIIKGRFSQDEVDDLV
;
A
#
# COMPACT_ATOMS: atom_id res chain seq x y z
N MET A 1 38.24 63.13 -17.67
CA MET A 1 37.28 62.05 -17.52
C MET A 1 35.91 62.64 -17.28
N ASP A 2 34.98 62.37 -18.15
CA ASP A 2 33.61 62.93 -18.08
C ASP A 2 32.92 62.50 -16.80
N LYS A 3 32.38 63.44 -16.01
CA LYS A 3 31.61 63.19 -14.76
C LYS A 3 30.48 62.16 -14.99
N SER A 4 29.97 62.06 -16.21
CA SER A 4 28.93 61.10 -16.59
C SER A 4 29.46 59.65 -16.67
N LEU A 5 30.74 59.47 -17.03
CA LEU A 5 31.37 58.15 -17.14
C LEU A 5 31.71 57.59 -15.77
N THR A 6 32.21 58.42 -14.85
CA THR A 6 32.55 58.02 -13.47
C THR A 6 31.31 57.57 -12.69
N TRP A 7 30.17 58.26 -12.85
CA TRP A 7 28.91 57.83 -12.25
C TRP A 7 28.42 56.48 -12.77
N LYS A 8 28.49 56.27 -14.10
CA LYS A 8 28.10 55.03 -14.71
C LYS A 8 28.98 53.85 -14.25
N VAL A 9 30.30 54.07 -14.17
CA VAL A 9 31.24 53.06 -13.65
C VAL A 9 30.94 52.75 -12.17
N GLY A 10 30.68 53.76 -11.36
CA GLY A 10 30.32 53.60 -9.95
C GLY A 10 29.04 52.76 -9.79
N LEU A 11 28.02 53.01 -10.62
CA LEU A 11 26.78 52.23 -10.59
C LEU A 11 26.98 50.76 -10.99
N ILE A 12 27.80 50.50 -12.04
CA ILE A 12 28.15 49.14 -12.46
C ILE A 12 28.87 48.39 -11.34
N VAL A 13 29.86 49.01 -10.72
CA VAL A 13 30.59 48.38 -9.60
C VAL A 13 29.66 48.11 -8.41
N ALA A 14 28.76 49.03 -8.09
CA ALA A 14 27.76 48.83 -7.02
C ALA A 14 26.81 47.66 -7.31
N VAL A 15 26.35 47.53 -8.56
CA VAL A 15 25.47 46.40 -8.97
C VAL A 15 26.23 45.09 -8.90
N ILE A 16 27.49 45.02 -9.36
CA ILE A 16 28.34 43.85 -9.29
C ILE A 16 28.59 43.44 -7.82
N ALA A 17 28.96 44.41 -6.97
CA ALA A 17 29.19 44.15 -5.56
C ALA A 17 27.93 43.63 -4.85
N LEU A 18 26.77 44.24 -5.16
CA LEU A 18 25.50 43.75 -4.63
C LEU A 18 25.14 42.33 -5.11
N SER A 19 25.36 42.06 -6.38
CA SER A 19 25.15 40.70 -6.94
C SER A 19 26.06 39.66 -6.28
N VAL A 20 27.33 39.97 -6.11
CA VAL A 20 28.27 39.05 -5.44
C VAL A 20 27.88 38.89 -3.96
N PHE A 21 27.46 39.92 -3.28
CA PHE A 21 26.98 39.85 -1.88
C PHE A 21 25.71 38.99 -1.76
N LEU A 22 24.77 39.12 -2.68
CA LEU A 22 23.54 38.32 -2.70
C LEU A 22 23.78 36.85 -3.01
N LEU A 23 24.82 36.52 -3.81
CA LEU A 23 25.21 35.17 -4.16
C LEU A 23 26.12 34.47 -3.13
N TYR A 24 26.70 35.19 -2.20
CA TYR A 24 27.63 34.62 -1.22
C TYR A 24 26.92 34.13 0.06
N PRO A 25 27.18 32.92 0.58
CA PRO A 25 28.02 31.85 -0.02
C PRO A 25 27.30 31.10 -1.15
N PRO A 26 27.95 30.86 -2.28
CA PRO A 26 27.30 30.24 -3.45
C PRO A 26 26.82 28.81 -3.19
N LYS A 27 27.43 28.08 -2.27
CA LYS A 27 27.08 26.69 -1.92
C LYS A 27 25.65 26.57 -1.35
N ASP A 28 25.16 27.58 -0.69
CA ASP A 28 23.85 27.56 -0.01
C ASP A 28 22.74 28.17 -0.89
N LYS A 29 23.12 28.84 -1.98
CA LYS A 29 22.19 29.61 -2.83
C LYS A 29 22.05 29.06 -4.26
N ILE A 30 22.99 28.20 -4.69
CA ILE A 30 22.98 27.58 -6.02
C ILE A 30 22.70 26.10 -5.86
N ASN A 31 21.50 25.68 -6.28
CA ASN A 31 21.16 24.27 -6.33
C ASN A 31 21.83 23.63 -7.55
N LEU A 32 22.80 22.78 -7.25
CA LEU A 32 23.53 22.02 -8.27
C LEU A 32 22.74 20.75 -8.59
N GLY A 33 22.50 20.50 -9.87
CA GLY A 33 21.86 19.27 -10.32
C GLY A 33 22.70 18.02 -10.09
N LEU A 34 22.14 16.86 -10.45
CA LEU A 34 22.72 15.53 -10.25
C LEU A 34 24.14 15.38 -10.78
N ASP A 35 24.45 15.99 -11.94
CA ASP A 35 25.76 15.94 -12.60
C ASP A 35 26.89 16.60 -11.82
N LEU A 36 26.57 17.59 -10.97
CA LEU A 36 27.54 18.38 -10.22
C LEU A 36 27.59 18.03 -8.73
N LYS A 37 26.46 17.62 -8.16
CA LYS A 37 26.36 17.19 -6.75
C LYS A 37 26.61 15.70 -6.56
N GLY A 38 26.53 14.92 -7.65
CA GLY A 38 26.37 13.47 -7.55
C GLY A 38 24.98 13.12 -7.04
N GLY A 39 24.67 11.85 -6.94
CA GLY A 39 23.37 11.40 -6.44
C GLY A 39 22.92 10.12 -7.12
N MET A 40 21.62 9.85 -7.03
CA MET A 40 21.01 8.64 -7.57
C MET A 40 20.03 8.97 -8.70
N HIS A 41 20.10 8.21 -9.79
CA HIS A 41 19.12 8.17 -10.87
C HIS A 41 18.54 6.76 -10.90
N LEU A 42 17.25 6.65 -10.70
CA LEU A 42 16.53 5.37 -10.62
C LEU A 42 15.29 5.43 -11.50
N ILE A 43 15.06 4.36 -12.26
CA ILE A 43 13.82 4.14 -13.01
C ILE A 43 13.13 2.93 -12.38
N MET A 44 11.89 3.10 -11.95
CA MET A 44 11.06 2.05 -11.39
C MET A 44 9.86 1.80 -12.30
N GLU A 45 9.50 0.53 -12.46
CA GLU A 45 8.28 0.11 -13.15
C GLU A 45 7.20 -0.21 -12.13
N VAL A 46 5.99 0.30 -12.36
CA VAL A 46 4.82 0.01 -11.54
C VAL A 46 4.12 -1.23 -12.09
N VAL A 47 4.00 -2.27 -11.27
CA VAL A 47 3.34 -3.54 -11.65
C VAL A 47 1.82 -3.36 -11.61
N THR A 48 1.28 -2.66 -12.60
CA THR A 48 -0.14 -2.32 -12.68
C THR A 48 -1.06 -3.53 -12.81
N ASP A 49 -0.56 -4.65 -13.33
CA ASP A 49 -1.30 -5.91 -13.43
C ASP A 49 -1.67 -6.49 -12.07
N GLU A 50 -0.80 -6.31 -11.07
CA GLU A 50 -1.07 -6.74 -9.70
C GLU A 50 -2.18 -5.90 -9.05
N ALA A 51 -2.16 -4.59 -9.27
CA ALA A 51 -3.23 -3.71 -8.82
C ALA A 51 -4.59 -4.09 -9.44
N LEU A 52 -4.62 -4.43 -10.74
CA LEU A 52 -5.81 -4.94 -11.40
C LEU A 52 -6.27 -6.28 -10.79
N ALA A 53 -5.32 -7.18 -10.49
CA ALA A 53 -5.63 -8.47 -9.86
C ALA A 53 -6.31 -8.27 -8.49
N ILE A 54 -5.75 -7.41 -7.64
CA ILE A 54 -6.31 -7.08 -6.32
C ILE A 54 -7.73 -6.51 -6.47
N GLN A 55 -7.91 -5.54 -7.35
CA GLN A 55 -9.22 -4.93 -7.60
C GLN A 55 -10.24 -5.97 -8.11
N THR A 56 -9.80 -6.87 -8.97
CA THR A 56 -10.64 -7.96 -9.51
C THR A 56 -11.03 -8.97 -8.42
N ASP A 57 -10.10 -9.31 -7.51
CA ASP A 57 -10.38 -10.18 -6.37
C ASP A 57 -11.36 -9.54 -5.37
N MET A 58 -11.26 -8.23 -5.14
CA MET A 58 -12.25 -7.48 -4.35
C MET A 58 -13.63 -7.53 -5.00
N SER A 59 -13.71 -7.30 -6.31
CA SER A 59 -14.96 -7.38 -7.06
C SER A 59 -15.54 -8.81 -7.08
N ALA A 60 -14.69 -9.84 -7.18
CA ALA A 60 -15.12 -11.23 -7.06
C ALA A 60 -15.69 -11.55 -5.67
N THR A 61 -15.10 -10.96 -4.62
CA THR A 61 -15.59 -11.12 -3.25
C THR A 61 -16.94 -10.41 -3.05
N GLN A 62 -17.10 -9.20 -3.59
CA GLN A 62 -18.37 -8.48 -3.62
C GLN A 62 -19.45 -9.30 -4.34
N LEU A 63 -19.14 -9.86 -5.51
CA LEU A 63 -20.06 -10.69 -6.28
C LEU A 63 -20.51 -11.92 -5.49
N ARG A 64 -19.57 -12.61 -4.79
CA ARG A 64 -19.92 -13.72 -3.89
C ARG A 64 -20.93 -13.32 -2.82
N GLY A 65 -20.73 -12.15 -2.21
CA GLY A 65 -21.67 -11.59 -1.23
C GLY A 65 -23.06 -11.38 -1.81
N LEU A 66 -23.16 -10.68 -2.93
CA LEU A 66 -24.44 -10.38 -3.59
C LEU A 66 -25.19 -11.65 -4.04
N LEU A 67 -24.49 -12.63 -4.62
CA LEU A 67 -25.10 -13.91 -5.00
C LEU A 67 -25.63 -14.67 -3.78
N LYS A 68 -24.88 -14.65 -2.67
CA LYS A 68 -25.31 -15.26 -1.41
C LYS A 68 -26.54 -14.59 -0.82
N ASP A 69 -26.53 -13.26 -0.78
CA ASP A 69 -27.65 -12.46 -0.24
C ASP A 69 -28.92 -12.64 -1.09
N ALA A 70 -28.74 -12.80 -2.40
CA ALA A 70 -29.83 -13.13 -3.33
C ALA A 70 -30.24 -14.62 -3.26
N SER A 71 -29.59 -15.47 -2.44
CA SER A 71 -29.81 -16.92 -2.36
C SER A 71 -29.66 -17.62 -3.71
N ILE A 72 -28.70 -17.19 -4.54
CA ILE A 72 -28.34 -17.79 -5.83
C ILE A 72 -27.27 -18.83 -5.59
N ALA A 73 -27.51 -20.07 -6.00
CA ALA A 73 -26.53 -21.14 -5.88
C ALA A 73 -25.45 -21.02 -6.98
N TYR A 74 -24.21 -21.23 -6.62
CA TYR A 74 -23.07 -21.30 -7.52
C TYR A 74 -22.02 -22.28 -6.98
N ASP A 75 -21.16 -22.82 -7.84
CA ASP A 75 -20.07 -23.71 -7.44
C ASP A 75 -18.81 -22.89 -7.05
N LYS A 76 -18.42 -21.98 -7.92
CA LYS A 76 -17.18 -21.19 -7.72
C LYS A 76 -17.29 -19.80 -8.36
N VAL A 77 -16.74 -18.80 -7.66
CA VAL A 77 -16.43 -17.46 -8.20
C VAL A 77 -14.93 -17.28 -8.10
N ALA A 78 -14.26 -17.13 -9.22
CA ALA A 78 -12.80 -17.02 -9.26
C ALA A 78 -12.34 -15.97 -10.28
N ARG A 79 -11.21 -15.31 -9.97
CA ARG A 79 -10.51 -14.46 -10.92
C ARG A 79 -9.85 -15.32 -12.01
N ARG A 80 -9.83 -14.79 -13.24
CA ARG A 80 -9.10 -15.32 -14.38
C ARG A 80 -8.24 -14.23 -15.02
N GLY A 81 -6.92 -14.43 -14.99
CA GLY A 81 -5.98 -13.37 -15.38
C GLY A 81 -6.04 -12.20 -14.40
N PHE A 82 -5.88 -10.97 -14.90
CA PHE A 82 -5.81 -9.77 -14.07
C PHE A 82 -7.14 -9.01 -13.97
N SER A 83 -8.00 -9.11 -15.00
CA SER A 83 -9.19 -8.26 -15.17
C SER A 83 -10.46 -9.04 -15.53
N ARG A 84 -10.54 -10.33 -15.16
CA ARG A 84 -11.71 -11.17 -15.43
C ARG A 84 -12.17 -11.95 -14.19
N ILE A 85 -13.49 -12.15 -14.09
CA ILE A 85 -14.12 -13.00 -13.07
C ILE A 85 -14.96 -14.05 -13.78
N GLU A 86 -14.86 -15.29 -13.33
CA GLU A 86 -15.71 -16.40 -13.76
C GLU A 86 -16.54 -16.93 -12.61
N VAL A 87 -17.83 -17.11 -12.87
CA VAL A 87 -18.77 -17.78 -11.97
C VAL A 87 -19.25 -19.07 -12.63
N THR A 88 -19.13 -20.18 -11.92
CA THR A 88 -19.56 -21.50 -12.42
C THR A 88 -20.65 -22.08 -11.52
N GLY A 89 -21.46 -22.98 -12.09
CA GLY A 89 -22.47 -23.73 -11.34
C GLY A 89 -23.78 -22.95 -11.07
N THR A 90 -24.01 -21.86 -11.79
CA THR A 90 -25.29 -21.14 -11.70
C THR A 90 -26.40 -21.88 -12.46
N LYS A 91 -27.65 -21.68 -12.04
CA LYS A 91 -28.83 -22.26 -12.72
C LYS A 91 -29.41 -21.29 -13.73
N LEU A 92 -29.97 -21.84 -14.82
CA LEU A 92 -30.65 -21.04 -15.86
C LEU A 92 -31.80 -20.21 -15.29
N ASP A 93 -32.51 -20.73 -14.30
CA ASP A 93 -33.64 -20.04 -13.67
C ASP A 93 -33.22 -18.75 -12.93
N ASP A 94 -31.97 -18.66 -12.50
CA ASP A 94 -31.42 -17.48 -11.81
C ASP A 94 -30.82 -16.44 -12.76
N GLU A 95 -30.74 -16.71 -14.06
CA GLU A 95 -30.10 -15.85 -15.05
C GLU A 95 -30.59 -14.41 -15.02
N ARG A 96 -31.90 -14.20 -14.91
CA ARG A 96 -32.47 -12.86 -14.86
C ARG A 96 -32.05 -12.11 -13.62
N ARG A 97 -32.11 -12.76 -12.46
CA ARG A 97 -31.71 -12.15 -11.16
C ARG A 97 -30.22 -11.82 -11.13
N ILE A 98 -29.42 -12.67 -11.77
CA ILE A 98 -27.96 -12.44 -11.89
C ILE A 98 -27.71 -11.22 -12.79
N LYS A 99 -28.40 -11.10 -13.92
CA LYS A 99 -28.28 -9.93 -14.80
C LYS A 99 -28.67 -8.65 -14.08
N ASP A 100 -29.75 -8.66 -13.32
CA ASP A 100 -30.18 -7.49 -12.55
C ASP A 100 -29.08 -7.05 -11.56
N ILE A 101 -28.45 -7.99 -10.85
CA ILE A 101 -27.31 -7.70 -9.95
C ILE A 101 -26.11 -7.13 -10.73
N LEU A 102 -25.77 -7.71 -11.87
CA LEU A 102 -24.64 -7.27 -12.67
C LEU A 102 -24.86 -5.89 -13.28
N ASP A 103 -26.08 -5.58 -13.72
CA ASP A 103 -26.43 -4.28 -14.28
C ASP A 103 -26.44 -3.16 -13.22
N ASP A 104 -26.79 -3.48 -11.98
CA ASP A 104 -26.83 -2.53 -10.89
C ASP A 104 -25.45 -2.28 -10.26
N ASP A 105 -24.70 -3.32 -9.96
CA ASP A 105 -23.50 -3.27 -9.13
C ASP A 105 -22.18 -3.41 -9.91
N PHE A 106 -22.22 -3.89 -11.17
CA PHE A 106 -21.03 -4.18 -11.98
C PHE A 106 -20.98 -3.38 -13.28
N ARG A 107 -21.34 -2.12 -13.26
CA ARG A 107 -21.42 -1.22 -14.45
C ARG A 107 -20.07 -1.04 -15.16
N ASP A 108 -18.97 -1.20 -14.44
CA ASP A 108 -17.61 -1.11 -14.97
C ASP A 108 -17.15 -2.40 -15.69
N TRP A 109 -18.01 -3.42 -15.66
CA TRP A 109 -17.75 -4.71 -16.26
C TRP A 109 -18.62 -4.95 -17.50
N THR A 110 -18.08 -5.69 -18.45
CA THR A 110 -18.85 -6.36 -19.48
C THR A 110 -19.03 -7.81 -19.07
N TYR A 111 -20.22 -8.36 -19.27
CA TYR A 111 -20.46 -9.74 -18.89
C TYR A 111 -21.12 -10.56 -20.00
N THR A 112 -20.90 -11.87 -19.94
CA THR A 112 -21.56 -12.87 -20.79
C THR A 112 -22.16 -13.93 -19.87
N VAL A 113 -23.45 -14.18 -20.02
CA VAL A 113 -24.14 -15.24 -19.29
C VAL A 113 -24.45 -16.37 -20.27
N GLY A 114 -23.90 -17.54 -20.03
CA GLY A 114 -24.06 -18.72 -20.89
C GLY A 114 -24.33 -19.98 -20.04
N GLY A 115 -25.60 -20.23 -19.73
CA GLY A 115 -26.00 -21.40 -18.96
C GLY A 115 -25.42 -21.41 -17.54
N SER A 116 -24.52 -22.38 -17.25
CA SER A 116 -23.89 -22.51 -15.94
C SER A 116 -22.60 -21.69 -15.76
N LEU A 117 -22.19 -20.94 -16.78
CA LEU A 117 -20.97 -20.13 -16.78
C LEU A 117 -21.30 -18.65 -17.01
N ILE A 118 -20.80 -17.80 -16.12
CA ILE A 118 -20.85 -16.34 -16.28
C ILE A 118 -19.43 -15.85 -16.31
N SER A 119 -19.09 -15.04 -17.32
CA SER A 119 -17.80 -14.39 -17.43
C SER A 119 -17.98 -12.91 -17.42
N LEU A 120 -17.28 -12.24 -16.49
CA LEU A 120 -17.19 -10.80 -16.44
C LEU A 120 -15.77 -10.39 -16.88
N ALA A 121 -15.67 -9.33 -17.65
CA ALA A 121 -14.41 -8.70 -18.02
C ALA A 121 -14.49 -7.20 -17.72
N LEU A 122 -13.46 -6.66 -17.12
CA LEU A 122 -13.38 -5.23 -16.88
C LEU A 122 -13.39 -4.47 -18.23
N ARG A 123 -14.11 -3.36 -18.30
CA ARG A 123 -14.15 -2.55 -19.52
C ARG A 123 -12.77 -1.97 -19.81
N PRO A 124 -12.29 -1.95 -21.08
CA PRO A 124 -10.93 -1.52 -21.40
C PRO A 124 -10.61 -0.09 -20.95
N ASN A 125 -11.58 0.83 -20.99
CA ASN A 125 -11.40 2.19 -20.50
C ASN A 125 -11.23 2.25 -18.98
N VAL A 126 -11.94 1.40 -18.23
CA VAL A 126 -11.83 1.30 -16.75
C VAL A 126 -10.51 0.63 -16.39
N GLU A 127 -10.13 -0.42 -17.12
CA GLU A 127 -8.81 -1.07 -16.94
C GLU A 127 -7.67 -0.07 -17.13
N GLN A 128 -7.71 0.73 -18.20
CA GLN A 128 -6.71 1.77 -18.44
C GLN A 128 -6.70 2.82 -17.34
N GLN A 129 -7.86 3.28 -16.91
CA GLN A 129 -7.98 4.25 -15.81
C GLN A 129 -7.42 3.72 -14.50
N LEU A 130 -7.68 2.45 -14.16
CA LEU A 130 -7.11 1.82 -12.96
C LEU A 130 -5.59 1.71 -13.03
N ARG A 131 -5.03 1.39 -14.20
CA ARG A 131 -3.58 1.38 -14.41
C ARG A 131 -2.98 2.76 -14.18
N GLU A 132 -3.56 3.80 -14.77
CA GLU A 132 -3.10 5.18 -14.60
C GLU A 132 -3.19 5.64 -13.13
N GLN A 133 -4.30 5.34 -12.46
CA GLN A 133 -4.47 5.64 -11.03
C GLN A 133 -3.44 4.93 -10.15
N SER A 134 -3.11 3.67 -10.47
CA SER A 134 -2.09 2.91 -9.74
C SER A 134 -0.70 3.55 -9.86
N VAL A 135 -0.36 4.06 -11.06
CA VAL A 135 0.91 4.78 -11.27
C VAL A 135 0.90 6.12 -10.54
N ASP A 136 -0.22 6.86 -10.55
CA ASP A 136 -0.33 8.13 -9.83
C ASP A 136 -0.18 7.93 -8.32
N GLN A 137 -0.81 6.89 -7.78
CA GLN A 137 -0.70 6.55 -6.37
C GLN A 137 0.72 6.12 -6.00
N ALA A 138 1.39 5.33 -6.84
CA ALA A 138 2.78 4.95 -6.63
C ALA A 138 3.71 6.18 -6.65
N LEU A 139 3.49 7.11 -7.59
CA LEU A 139 4.26 8.35 -7.69
C LEU A 139 4.08 9.23 -6.44
N GLU A 140 2.86 9.38 -5.95
CA GLU A 140 2.58 10.12 -4.71
C GLU A 140 3.21 9.45 -3.49
N THR A 141 3.12 8.13 -3.38
CA THR A 141 3.74 7.35 -2.31
C THR A 141 5.26 7.54 -2.31
N ILE A 142 5.90 7.44 -3.48
CA ILE A 142 7.35 7.64 -3.62
C ILE A 142 7.73 9.07 -3.24
N ARG A 143 6.96 10.07 -3.67
CA ARG A 143 7.20 11.47 -3.33
C ARG A 143 7.15 11.69 -1.83
N ASN A 144 6.12 11.23 -1.16
CA ASN A 144 5.99 11.36 0.29
C ASN A 144 7.16 10.72 1.04
N ARG A 145 7.60 9.54 0.62
CA ARG A 145 8.76 8.85 1.20
C ARG A 145 10.07 9.59 0.99
N VAL A 146 10.27 10.15 -0.20
CA VAL A 146 11.48 10.93 -0.51
C VAL A 146 11.50 12.24 0.27
N ASP A 147 10.33 12.88 0.46
CA ASP A 147 10.19 14.10 1.24
C ASP A 147 10.49 13.86 2.74
N GLU A 148 10.05 12.72 3.31
CA GLU A 148 10.39 12.31 4.68
C GLU A 148 11.91 12.15 4.90
N PHE A 149 12.65 11.81 3.83
CA PHE A 149 14.11 11.74 3.87
C PHE A 149 14.80 13.09 3.88
N GLY A 150 14.08 14.19 3.63
CA GLY A 150 14.65 15.53 3.56
C GLY A 150 15.62 15.72 2.40
N VAL A 151 15.44 14.98 1.30
CA VAL A 151 16.25 15.18 0.08
C VAL A 151 15.92 16.52 -0.53
N ALA A 152 16.96 17.35 -0.74
CA ALA A 152 16.78 18.64 -1.36
C ALA A 152 16.47 18.49 -2.86
N GLU A 153 15.33 19.01 -3.29
CA GLU A 153 14.90 19.11 -4.68
C GLU A 153 14.93 17.79 -5.48
N PRO A 154 14.20 16.76 -5.04
CA PRO A 154 14.07 15.52 -5.80
C PRO A 154 13.28 15.76 -7.10
N THR A 155 13.67 15.11 -8.19
CA THR A 155 12.85 15.02 -9.40
C THR A 155 12.15 13.68 -9.43
N ILE A 156 10.81 13.67 -9.36
CA ILE A 156 9.99 12.45 -9.39
C ILE A 156 8.88 12.66 -10.41
N GLN A 157 8.92 11.91 -11.52
CA GLN A 157 7.98 12.07 -12.62
C GLN A 157 7.70 10.75 -13.35
N LYS A 158 6.55 10.68 -14.03
CA LYS A 158 6.24 9.56 -14.92
C LYS A 158 7.18 9.57 -16.12
N GLU A 159 7.61 8.38 -16.55
CA GLU A 159 8.47 8.19 -17.71
C GLU A 159 7.90 7.11 -18.64
N GLY A 160 8.24 7.27 -19.95
CA GLY A 160 7.87 6.33 -20.98
C GLY A 160 6.51 6.60 -21.63
N LEU A 161 6.31 6.02 -22.82
CA LEU A 161 5.08 6.18 -23.60
C LEU A 161 3.88 5.46 -22.97
N ALA A 162 4.11 4.38 -22.24
CA ALA A 162 3.08 3.65 -21.53
C ALA A 162 2.71 4.33 -20.20
N GLY A 163 3.58 5.22 -19.68
CA GLY A 163 3.38 5.94 -18.44
C GLY A 163 3.40 5.06 -17.18
N ASP A 164 3.92 3.84 -17.30
CA ASP A 164 4.00 2.83 -16.24
C ASP A 164 5.32 2.85 -15.46
N ARG A 165 6.25 3.74 -15.85
CA ARG A 165 7.53 3.93 -15.17
C ARG A 165 7.60 5.27 -14.46
N ILE A 166 8.34 5.29 -13.36
CA ILE A 166 8.61 6.47 -12.56
C ILE A 166 10.12 6.71 -12.56
N LEU A 167 10.52 7.89 -13.03
CA LEU A 167 11.87 8.41 -12.92
C LEU A 167 12.03 9.10 -11.57
N ILE A 168 13.10 8.77 -10.85
CA ILE A 168 13.45 9.31 -9.55
C ILE A 168 14.91 9.77 -9.59
N GLU A 169 15.13 11.06 -9.45
CA GLU A 169 16.46 11.65 -9.36
C GLU A 169 16.63 12.33 -8.00
N LEU A 170 17.63 11.90 -7.26
CA LEU A 170 17.90 12.34 -5.90
C LEU A 170 19.32 12.89 -5.81
N PRO A 171 19.51 14.22 -5.91
CA PRO A 171 20.82 14.84 -5.83
C PRO A 171 21.39 14.76 -4.40
N GLY A 172 22.72 14.52 -4.28
CA GLY A 172 23.43 14.60 -3.02
C GLY A 172 23.21 13.44 -2.05
N ILE A 173 22.74 12.29 -2.55
CA ILE A 173 22.57 11.07 -1.75
C ILE A 173 23.89 10.30 -1.65
N ASP A 174 24.38 10.11 -0.44
CA ASP A 174 25.61 9.38 -0.16
C ASP A 174 25.45 7.86 -0.15
N ASN A 175 24.22 7.36 0.14
CA ASN A 175 23.92 5.93 0.22
C ASN A 175 22.70 5.54 -0.63
N PRO A 176 22.90 5.27 -1.95
CA PRO A 176 21.82 4.91 -2.86
C PRO A 176 21.07 3.63 -2.47
N GLU A 177 21.77 2.62 -1.92
CA GLU A 177 21.14 1.34 -1.57
C GLU A 177 20.13 1.47 -0.41
N ARG A 178 20.42 2.34 0.55
CA ARG A 178 19.48 2.62 1.64
C ARG A 178 18.18 3.25 1.11
N VAL A 179 18.31 4.26 0.26
CA VAL A 179 17.15 4.94 -0.34
C VAL A 179 16.37 4.00 -1.26
N LYS A 180 17.07 3.19 -2.06
CA LYS A 180 16.45 2.16 -2.90
C LYS A 180 15.68 1.12 -2.07
N GLY A 181 16.22 0.70 -0.93
CA GLY A 181 15.54 -0.17 0.02
C GLY A 181 14.23 0.44 0.51
N LEU A 182 14.26 1.72 0.89
CA LEU A 182 13.09 2.43 1.41
C LEU A 182 12.02 2.73 0.35
N ILE A 183 12.43 3.06 -0.86
CA ILE A 183 11.49 3.26 -1.98
C ILE A 183 10.86 1.92 -2.39
N LYS A 184 11.63 0.82 -2.36
CA LYS A 184 11.14 -0.51 -2.71
C LYS A 184 10.27 -1.15 -1.63
N SER A 185 10.47 -0.80 -0.36
CA SER A 185 9.66 -1.36 0.70
C SER A 185 8.22 -0.88 0.50
N THR A 186 7.35 -1.79 0.16
CA THR A 186 5.92 -1.48 -0.03
C THR A 186 5.21 -1.27 1.28
N ALA A 187 5.90 -1.30 2.42
CA ALA A 187 5.40 -1.15 3.79
C ALA A 187 3.85 -1.25 3.89
N MET A 188 3.32 -2.33 3.32
CA MET A 188 1.88 -2.59 3.41
C MET A 188 1.59 -3.14 4.80
N LEU A 189 1.06 -2.26 5.65
CA LEU A 189 0.55 -2.67 6.94
C LEU A 189 -0.86 -3.23 6.76
N GLU A 190 -1.03 -4.49 7.11
CA GLU A 190 -2.30 -5.20 7.00
C GLU A 190 -2.71 -5.80 8.34
N PHE A 191 -4.02 -5.87 8.55
CA PHE A 191 -4.61 -6.45 9.73
C PHE A 191 -5.38 -7.71 9.35
N HIS A 192 -4.99 -8.86 9.87
CA HIS A 192 -5.61 -10.15 9.56
C HIS A 192 -6.06 -10.89 10.80
N LEU A 193 -7.23 -11.53 10.75
CA LEU A 193 -7.69 -12.40 11.82
C LEU A 193 -6.84 -13.67 11.85
N VAL A 194 -6.29 -14.00 13.01
CA VAL A 194 -5.55 -15.25 13.21
C VAL A 194 -6.54 -16.39 13.43
N VAL A 195 -6.37 -17.47 12.67
CA VAL A 195 -7.18 -18.68 12.75
C VAL A 195 -6.46 -19.80 13.51
N GLY A 196 -5.12 -19.85 13.39
CA GLY A 196 -4.31 -20.88 14.06
C GLY A 196 -2.85 -20.47 14.21
N GLY A 197 -2.12 -21.12 15.10
CA GLY A 197 -0.70 -20.90 15.36
C GLY A 197 -0.39 -20.49 16.80
N PRO A 198 0.91 -20.32 17.16
CA PRO A 198 2.07 -20.43 16.27
C PRO A 198 2.44 -21.89 15.95
N PHE A 199 2.82 -22.17 14.71
CA PHE A 199 3.37 -23.43 14.27
C PHE A 199 4.88 -23.31 14.05
N GLN A 200 5.63 -24.39 14.27
CA GLN A 200 7.10 -24.39 14.11
C GLN A 200 7.52 -24.35 12.64
N THR A 201 6.74 -24.97 11.76
CA THR A 201 6.99 -25.03 10.32
C THR A 201 5.70 -24.82 9.55
N GLU A 202 5.83 -24.47 8.27
CA GLU A 202 4.71 -24.30 7.34
C GLU A 202 3.99 -25.64 7.10
N GLU A 203 4.73 -26.74 7.04
CA GLU A 203 4.17 -28.08 6.88
C GLU A 203 3.30 -28.48 8.09
N ALA A 204 3.70 -28.05 9.31
CA ALA A 204 2.90 -28.28 10.52
C ALA A 204 1.58 -27.49 10.47
N ALA A 205 1.60 -26.27 9.96
CA ALA A 205 0.38 -25.50 9.75
C ALA A 205 -0.52 -26.14 8.69
N LEU A 206 0.06 -26.60 7.57
CA LEU A 206 -0.68 -27.25 6.48
C LEU A 206 -1.29 -28.59 6.92
N ALA A 207 -0.60 -29.35 7.79
CA ALA A 207 -1.06 -30.65 8.29
C ALA A 207 -2.38 -30.54 9.06
N GLU A 208 -2.63 -29.43 9.75
CA GLU A 208 -3.90 -29.16 10.46
C GLU A 208 -5.08 -29.07 9.48
N TYR A 209 -4.83 -28.68 8.24
CA TYR A 209 -5.81 -28.58 7.15
C TYR A 209 -5.73 -29.75 6.17
N LYS A 210 -5.19 -30.90 6.60
CA LYS A 210 -5.08 -32.13 5.78
C LYS A 210 -4.28 -31.95 4.49
N GLY A 211 -3.32 -31.03 4.50
CA GLY A 211 -2.44 -30.76 3.36
C GLY A 211 -3.02 -29.82 2.29
N GLN A 212 -4.23 -29.31 2.47
CA GLN A 212 -4.85 -28.32 1.58
C GLN A 212 -5.42 -27.17 2.39
N LEU A 213 -4.86 -25.99 2.19
CA LEU A 213 -5.37 -24.78 2.82
C LEU A 213 -6.64 -24.32 2.09
N PRO A 214 -7.73 -23.97 2.79
CA PRO A 214 -8.87 -23.30 2.20
C PRO A 214 -8.47 -21.98 1.49
N ASP A 215 -9.15 -21.65 0.38
CA ASP A 215 -8.85 -20.45 -0.43
C ASP A 215 -8.97 -19.10 0.34
N ASP A 216 -9.64 -19.11 1.48
CA ASP A 216 -9.85 -17.94 2.35
C ASP A 216 -8.83 -17.84 3.50
N LEU A 217 -7.84 -18.73 3.53
CA LEU A 217 -6.76 -18.76 4.52
C LEU A 217 -5.40 -18.67 3.84
N GLU A 218 -4.45 -18.12 4.58
CA GLU A 218 -3.04 -18.03 4.18
C GLU A 218 -2.12 -18.37 5.34
N ILE A 219 -0.93 -18.88 5.04
CA ILE A 219 0.11 -19.15 6.04
C ILE A 219 1.16 -18.04 5.96
N VAL A 220 1.33 -17.30 7.04
CA VAL A 220 2.28 -16.19 7.11
C VAL A 220 3.30 -16.44 8.22
N ARG A 221 4.56 -16.14 7.92
CA ARG A 221 5.68 -16.30 8.84
C ARG A 221 5.89 -15.03 9.67
N THR A 222 6.28 -15.19 10.94
CA THR A 222 6.71 -14.07 11.77
C THR A 222 8.03 -13.47 11.29
N ASN A 223 8.23 -12.18 11.52
CA ASN A 223 9.49 -11.50 11.25
C ASN A 223 10.63 -12.22 12.02
N PRO A 224 11.76 -12.58 11.35
CA PRO A 224 12.89 -13.28 11.97
C PRO A 224 13.53 -12.55 13.16
N ARG A 225 13.36 -11.23 13.24
CA ARG A 225 13.86 -10.41 14.36
C ARG A 225 13.02 -10.55 15.62
N ARG A 226 11.80 -11.13 15.53
CA ARG A 226 10.91 -11.31 16.67
C ARG A 226 11.31 -12.50 17.52
N LEU A 227 11.01 -12.38 18.82
CA LEU A 227 11.27 -13.45 19.79
C LEU A 227 10.36 -14.67 19.55
N ASP A 228 9.12 -14.43 19.13
CA ASP A 228 8.11 -15.46 18.88
C ASP A 228 8.16 -15.87 17.41
N LYS A 229 9.12 -16.74 17.06
CA LYS A 229 9.29 -17.25 15.70
C LYS A 229 8.30 -18.36 15.43
N GLY A 230 7.59 -18.27 14.30
CA GLY A 230 6.65 -19.31 13.89
C GLY A 230 5.87 -18.94 12.64
N PHE A 231 4.94 -19.81 12.30
CA PHE A 231 3.98 -19.63 11.21
C PHE A 231 2.59 -19.52 11.83
N TYR A 232 1.77 -18.68 11.25
CA TYR A 232 0.37 -18.54 11.64
C TYR A 232 -0.52 -18.73 10.43
N VAL A 233 -1.71 -19.23 10.66
CA VAL A 233 -2.77 -19.31 9.65
C VAL A 233 -3.68 -18.09 9.86
N LEU A 234 -3.79 -17.28 8.85
CA LEU A 234 -4.54 -16.02 8.84
C LEU A 234 -5.74 -16.14 7.88
N LYS A 235 -6.76 -15.32 8.10
CA LYS A 235 -7.74 -15.03 7.04
C LYS A 235 -7.05 -14.23 5.96
N ALA A 236 -7.13 -14.67 4.69
CA ALA A 236 -6.53 -14.00 3.54
C ALA A 236 -7.11 -12.59 3.29
N ALA A 237 -8.37 -12.38 3.69
CA ALA A 237 -8.98 -11.06 3.62
C ALA A 237 -8.42 -10.13 4.71
N THR A 238 -7.78 -9.04 4.30
CA THR A 238 -7.38 -7.97 5.22
C THR A 238 -8.59 -7.28 5.83
N VAL A 239 -8.50 -6.93 7.11
CA VAL A 239 -9.57 -6.24 7.85
C VAL A 239 -9.71 -4.79 7.38
N VAL A 240 -8.58 -4.10 7.30
CA VAL A 240 -8.48 -2.71 6.80
C VAL A 240 -7.25 -2.65 5.91
N PRO A 241 -7.40 -2.21 4.67
CA PRO A 241 -6.27 -2.05 3.77
C PRO A 241 -5.36 -0.90 4.21
N GLY A 242 -4.05 -1.03 3.97
CA GLY A 242 -3.05 -0.04 4.38
C GLY A 242 -3.31 1.39 3.87
N LYS A 243 -4.00 1.55 2.74
CA LYS A 243 -4.43 2.87 2.21
C LYS A 243 -5.35 3.66 3.16
N ASP A 244 -6.01 2.97 4.08
CA ASP A 244 -6.92 3.58 5.05
C ASP A 244 -6.20 3.92 6.37
N LEU A 245 -4.91 3.57 6.50
CA LEU A 245 -4.03 4.03 7.56
C LEU A 245 -3.65 5.49 7.28
N LYS A 246 -3.99 6.37 8.20
CA LYS A 246 -3.70 7.81 8.11
C LYS A 246 -2.32 8.16 8.64
N SER A 247 -1.93 7.55 9.75
CA SER A 247 -0.61 7.74 10.37
C SER A 247 -0.23 6.59 11.29
N ALA A 248 1.07 6.34 11.37
CA ALA A 248 1.69 5.58 12.43
C ALA A 248 2.58 6.53 13.25
N ARG A 249 2.75 6.29 14.54
CA ARG A 249 3.55 7.14 15.43
C ARG A 249 4.12 6.33 16.59
N ARG A 250 5.23 6.78 17.12
CA ARG A 250 5.77 6.25 18.38
C ARG A 250 4.75 6.48 19.51
N ALA A 251 4.53 5.45 20.28
CA ALA A 251 3.68 5.48 21.46
C ALA A 251 4.34 4.72 22.61
N GLN A 252 3.72 4.75 23.77
CA GLN A 252 4.07 3.93 24.91
C GLN A 252 2.80 3.27 25.44
N ASP A 253 2.95 2.05 25.95
CA ASP A 253 1.87 1.39 26.65
C ASP A 253 1.68 1.96 28.06
N GLU A 254 0.74 1.42 28.83
CA GLU A 254 0.44 1.84 30.19
C GLU A 254 1.60 1.63 31.18
N TYR A 255 2.61 0.85 30.81
CA TYR A 255 3.81 0.57 31.62
C TYR A 255 5.03 1.37 31.14
N GLY A 256 4.87 2.24 30.13
CA GLY A 256 5.94 3.02 29.55
C GLY A 256 6.80 2.24 28.55
N ALA A 257 6.41 1.01 28.19
CA ALA A 257 7.14 0.24 27.17
C ALA A 257 6.88 0.77 25.75
N PRO A 258 7.87 0.67 24.84
CA PRO A 258 7.71 1.12 23.46
C PRO A 258 6.51 0.44 22.78
N ALA A 259 5.70 1.23 22.09
CA ALA A 259 4.50 0.79 21.38
C ALA A 259 4.33 1.60 20.09
N VAL A 260 3.51 1.11 19.16
CA VAL A 260 3.16 1.80 17.93
C VAL A 260 1.72 2.28 18.00
N GLY A 261 1.52 3.59 17.96
CA GLY A 261 0.20 4.19 17.79
C GLY A 261 -0.14 4.28 16.31
N PHE A 262 -1.37 4.00 15.96
CA PHE A 262 -1.86 4.15 14.59
C PHE A 262 -3.18 4.90 14.58
N SER A 263 -3.48 5.54 13.44
CA SER A 263 -4.81 6.11 13.18
C SER A 263 -5.27 5.83 11.78
N PHE A 264 -6.57 5.58 11.63
CA PHE A 264 -7.24 5.36 10.35
C PHE A 264 -7.95 6.61 9.86
N ASN A 265 -8.21 6.68 8.54
CA ASN A 265 -9.19 7.60 7.98
C ASN A 265 -10.62 7.18 8.41
N SER A 266 -11.63 7.99 8.07
CA SER A 266 -13.01 7.73 8.49
C SER A 266 -13.57 6.38 7.97
N GLN A 267 -13.14 5.93 6.80
CA GLN A 267 -13.57 4.67 6.20
C GLN A 267 -12.94 3.48 6.91
N GLY A 268 -11.62 3.50 7.10
CA GLY A 268 -10.89 2.46 7.83
C GLY A 268 -11.35 2.36 9.29
N ALA A 269 -11.60 3.51 9.95
CA ALA A 269 -12.12 3.57 11.31
C ALA A 269 -13.46 2.83 11.46
N ALA A 270 -14.41 3.10 10.58
CA ALA A 270 -15.73 2.44 10.61
C ALA A 270 -15.64 0.93 10.33
N GLN A 271 -14.75 0.52 9.40
CA GLN A 271 -14.50 -0.90 9.14
C GLN A 271 -13.85 -1.60 10.34
N PHE A 272 -12.83 -0.98 10.93
CA PHE A 272 -12.09 -1.55 12.05
C PHE A 272 -12.94 -1.65 13.31
N GLU A 273 -13.75 -0.63 13.60
CA GLU A 273 -14.72 -0.63 14.70
C GLU A 273 -15.71 -1.78 14.58
N LYS A 274 -16.35 -1.93 13.43
CA LYS A 274 -17.29 -3.02 13.15
C LYS A 274 -16.62 -4.40 13.28
N PHE A 275 -15.39 -4.51 12.79
CA PHE A 275 -14.66 -5.76 12.84
C PHE A 275 -14.24 -6.11 14.26
N THR A 276 -13.66 -5.18 15.01
CA THR A 276 -13.21 -5.43 16.39
C THR A 276 -14.40 -5.72 17.31
N ALA A 277 -15.53 -5.03 17.15
CA ALA A 277 -16.76 -5.33 17.88
C ALA A 277 -17.25 -6.77 17.66
N ALA A 278 -17.11 -7.32 16.46
CA ALA A 278 -17.53 -8.68 16.13
C ALA A 278 -16.51 -9.76 16.54
N ASN A 279 -15.28 -9.37 16.89
CA ASN A 279 -14.17 -10.29 17.13
C ASN A 279 -13.43 -10.07 18.46
N ILE A 280 -14.09 -9.48 19.47
CA ILE A 280 -13.50 -9.32 20.80
C ILE A 280 -13.06 -10.70 21.33
N GLY A 281 -11.87 -10.75 21.93
CA GLY A 281 -11.26 -11.97 22.46
C GLY A 281 -10.52 -12.82 21.43
N LYS A 282 -10.59 -12.48 20.13
CA LYS A 282 -9.86 -13.20 19.09
C LYS A 282 -8.50 -12.55 18.81
N PRO A 283 -7.50 -13.35 18.37
CA PRO A 283 -6.20 -12.82 18.01
C PRO A 283 -6.25 -12.14 16.63
N LEU A 284 -5.62 -10.96 16.56
CA LEU A 284 -5.42 -10.15 15.37
C LEU A 284 -3.93 -10.09 15.09
N SER A 285 -3.52 -10.37 13.87
CA SER A 285 -2.14 -10.18 13.41
C SER A 285 -1.98 -8.84 12.71
N ILE A 286 -0.81 -8.28 12.88
CA ILE A 286 -0.32 -7.12 12.16
C ILE A 286 0.78 -7.62 11.25
N VAL A 287 0.56 -7.52 9.96
CA VAL A 287 1.45 -7.98 8.90
C VAL A 287 2.05 -6.75 8.22
N LEU A 288 3.36 -6.75 8.07
CA LEU A 288 4.12 -5.75 7.32
C LEU A 288 4.98 -6.48 6.30
N ASP A 289 4.83 -6.13 5.02
CA ASP A 289 5.57 -6.74 3.92
C ASP A 289 5.55 -8.28 3.98
N GLU A 290 4.35 -8.87 4.04
CA GLU A 290 4.11 -10.33 4.09
C GLU A 290 4.71 -11.04 5.32
N ARG A 291 5.03 -10.29 6.40
CA ARG A 291 5.57 -10.85 7.64
C ARG A 291 4.77 -10.37 8.84
N ILE A 292 4.49 -11.28 9.74
CA ILE A 292 3.81 -10.93 10.99
C ILE A 292 4.78 -10.19 11.90
N GLU A 293 4.44 -8.96 12.23
CA GLU A 293 5.16 -8.13 13.18
C GLU A 293 4.64 -8.28 14.60
N SER A 294 3.34 -8.51 14.75
CA SER A 294 2.73 -8.70 16.06
C SER A 294 1.45 -9.50 15.94
N VAL A 295 1.15 -10.28 16.99
CA VAL A 295 -0.15 -10.91 17.18
C VAL A 295 -0.67 -10.46 18.55
N ALA A 296 -1.81 -9.78 18.55
CA ALA A 296 -2.44 -9.24 19.75
C ALA A 296 -3.90 -9.66 19.86
N THR A 297 -4.38 -9.90 21.06
CA THR A 297 -5.81 -10.19 21.27
C THR A 297 -6.60 -8.89 21.25
N ILE A 298 -7.70 -8.86 20.52
CA ILE A 298 -8.65 -7.75 20.51
C ILE A 298 -9.31 -7.69 21.89
N GLN A 299 -8.99 -6.66 22.67
CA GLN A 299 -9.50 -6.51 24.03
C GLN A 299 -10.79 -5.70 24.09
N ASP A 300 -10.93 -4.74 23.17
CA ASP A 300 -12.05 -3.81 23.14
C ASP A 300 -12.35 -3.40 21.68
N VAL A 301 -13.47 -2.70 21.50
CA VAL A 301 -13.82 -2.09 20.22
C VAL A 301 -12.87 -0.93 19.93
N ILE A 302 -12.20 -0.99 18.78
CA ILE A 302 -11.21 0.00 18.37
C ILE A 302 -11.76 0.78 17.16
N GLY A 303 -11.89 2.08 17.32
CA GLY A 303 -12.35 2.98 16.26
C GLY A 303 -11.20 3.54 15.42
N ALA A 304 -11.08 4.87 15.40
CA ALA A 304 -10.12 5.57 14.54
C ALA A 304 -8.67 5.44 14.99
N ASP A 305 -8.41 5.35 16.29
CA ASP A 305 -7.07 5.33 16.87
C ASP A 305 -6.86 4.06 17.69
N GLY A 306 -5.67 3.48 17.60
CA GLY A 306 -5.29 2.30 18.37
C GLY A 306 -3.81 2.31 18.74
N ILE A 307 -3.45 1.41 19.64
CA ILE A 307 -2.06 1.20 20.08
C ILE A 307 -1.74 -0.28 19.93
N ILE A 308 -0.69 -0.57 19.18
CA ILE A 308 -0.11 -1.91 19.08
C ILE A 308 0.86 -2.07 20.23
N LYS A 309 0.47 -2.88 21.21
CA LYS A 309 1.30 -3.24 22.35
C LYS A 309 2.05 -4.52 22.04
N GLY A 310 3.30 -4.61 22.49
CA GLY A 310 4.12 -5.81 22.31
C GLY A 310 5.49 -5.64 22.96
N ARG A 311 6.34 -6.66 22.85
CA ARG A 311 7.73 -6.57 23.29
C ARG A 311 8.57 -5.92 22.18
N PHE A 312 8.32 -4.63 21.93
CA PHE A 312 9.07 -3.86 20.95
C PHE A 312 10.32 -3.25 21.59
N SER A 313 11.44 -3.32 20.88
CA SER A 313 12.56 -2.43 21.10
C SER A 313 12.28 -1.04 20.50
N GLN A 314 13.05 -0.04 20.89
CA GLN A 314 12.90 1.31 20.32
C GLN A 314 13.16 1.29 18.81
N ASP A 315 14.18 0.55 18.37
CA ASP A 315 14.53 0.44 16.94
C ASP A 315 13.42 -0.24 16.12
N GLU A 316 12.73 -1.23 16.70
CA GLU A 316 11.59 -1.88 16.03
C GLU A 316 10.37 -0.97 15.93
N VAL A 317 10.13 -0.10 16.91
CA VAL A 317 9.09 0.93 16.80
C VAL A 317 9.46 1.94 15.71
N ASP A 318 10.74 2.31 15.61
CA ASP A 318 11.23 3.24 14.60
C ASP A 318 11.15 2.68 13.18
N ASP A 319 11.28 1.36 13.03
CA ASP A 319 11.09 0.66 11.74
C ASP A 319 9.61 0.54 11.34
N LEU A 320 8.65 0.68 12.28
CA LEU A 320 7.22 0.53 12.06
C LEU A 320 6.46 1.88 11.95
N VAL A 321 7.11 3.00 12.17
CA VAL A 321 6.58 4.36 12.17
C VAL A 321 7.09 5.16 10.99
#